data_a54e0b6f046dfb31f1ac93bfbb93752d
#
_entry.id   a54e0b6f046dfb31f1ac93bfbb93752d
#
_cell.length_a   1.000
_cell.length_b   1.000
_cell.length_c   1.000
_cell.angle_alpha   90.00
_cell.angle_beta   90.00
_cell.angle_gamma   90.00
#
_symmetry.space_group_name_H-M   'P 1'
#
loop_
_entity.id
_entity.type
_entity.pdbx_description
1 polymer ?
#
loop_
_entity_poly.entity_id
_entity_poly.type
_entity_poly.pdbx_seq_one_letter_code
_entity_poly.pdbx_strand_id
1 'polypeptide(L)'
;MIDKERAIAHVKHIASPRLVGSDGEKRAAGYIIEKLRDKGIDSEEEPFDIKIVPWIPLRTGLISSIILLLVGLLISKDHQYISAITTFIILIGLLSADKLWSFLAGLDLLPDLTGGLSSKNIIASIIKGGERKIYLIAHYDSKGQSISLTTRVLLVVTGSFYLVLLTLQYISGLPHRSQQGINIQFYFTFSFSVIIILILASVRTNNNSPGGLDNAGSVGVLIELAGLLKERPYKGLSITIIFTGAEELGLLGAYAFLKRHRHELNSDNCYFLNLDGVGVGGRLKQFGKRPIFQVLPVFPMVTGLMMDHLPFEKAGFRAMSLGCVSSKTFKIHTKEDRVDLLEPEGIEEAGMKVLEILDRLDQGSVDPNTQLQFLL
;
A
#
# COMPACT_ATOMS: atom_id res chain seq x y z
N MET A 1 -21.69 3.33 -19.66
CA MET A 1 -21.55 2.33 -18.59
C MET A 1 -20.24 1.60 -18.82
N ILE A 2 -19.47 1.25 -17.78
CA ILE A 2 -18.24 0.46 -17.96
C ILE A 2 -18.60 -0.97 -18.39
N ASP A 3 -17.84 -1.53 -19.31
CA ASP A 3 -18.00 -2.91 -19.75
C ASP A 3 -17.15 -3.81 -18.85
N LYS A 4 -17.79 -4.50 -17.91
CA LYS A 4 -17.11 -5.37 -16.95
C LYS A 4 -16.42 -6.57 -17.62
N GLU A 5 -16.97 -7.09 -18.71
CA GLU A 5 -16.37 -8.23 -19.44
C GLU A 5 -15.07 -7.81 -20.13
N ARG A 6 -15.04 -6.63 -20.75
CA ARG A 6 -13.80 -6.09 -21.33
C ARG A 6 -12.78 -5.75 -20.24
N ALA A 7 -13.22 -5.17 -19.10
CA ALA A 7 -12.32 -4.92 -17.98
C ALA A 7 -11.69 -6.23 -17.48
N ILE A 8 -12.47 -7.30 -17.29
CA ILE A 8 -11.97 -8.64 -16.90
C ILE A 8 -11.06 -9.22 -17.98
N ALA A 9 -11.32 -8.99 -19.27
CA ALA A 9 -10.41 -9.42 -20.33
C ALA A 9 -9.03 -8.76 -20.20
N HIS A 10 -8.97 -7.45 -19.87
CA HIS A 10 -7.70 -6.79 -19.56
C HIS A 10 -7.02 -7.42 -18.35
N VAL A 11 -7.77 -7.70 -17.28
CA VAL A 11 -7.22 -8.36 -16.07
C VAL A 11 -6.57 -9.71 -16.42
N LYS A 12 -7.21 -10.54 -17.23
CA LYS A 12 -6.67 -11.85 -17.65
C LYS A 12 -5.32 -11.75 -18.36
N HIS A 13 -5.07 -10.68 -19.10
CA HIS A 13 -3.78 -10.44 -19.75
C HIS A 13 -2.70 -9.93 -18.80
N ILE A 14 -3.08 -9.14 -17.79
CA ILE A 14 -2.15 -8.51 -16.85
C ILE A 14 -1.80 -9.46 -15.70
N ALA A 15 -2.77 -10.23 -15.20
CA ALA A 15 -2.64 -11.06 -14.00
C ALA A 15 -1.65 -12.22 -14.22
N SER A 16 -0.39 -11.92 -14.10
CA SER A 16 0.75 -12.83 -14.07
C SER A 16 1.78 -12.30 -13.06
N PRO A 17 2.68 -13.14 -12.54
CA PRO A 17 3.75 -12.66 -11.66
C PRO A 17 4.52 -11.52 -12.31
N ARG A 18 4.49 -10.33 -11.67
CA ARG A 18 5.03 -9.07 -12.21
C ARG A 18 5.71 -8.22 -11.14
N LEU A 19 6.55 -8.91 -10.33
CA LEU A 19 7.41 -8.22 -9.39
C LEU A 19 8.30 -7.21 -10.12
N VAL A 20 8.53 -6.08 -9.50
CA VAL A 20 9.41 -5.02 -9.99
C VAL A 20 10.75 -5.57 -10.48
N GLY A 21 11.18 -5.13 -11.68
CA GLY A 21 12.38 -5.60 -12.36
C GLY A 21 12.21 -6.91 -13.14
N SER A 22 11.06 -7.58 -13.03
CA SER A 22 10.80 -8.84 -13.76
C SER A 22 10.29 -8.60 -15.19
N ASP A 23 10.40 -9.61 -16.02
CA ASP A 23 9.79 -9.57 -17.36
C ASP A 23 8.26 -9.51 -17.31
N GLY A 24 7.65 -9.98 -16.21
CA GLY A 24 6.21 -9.84 -16.00
C GLY A 24 5.78 -8.38 -15.85
N GLU A 25 6.52 -7.58 -15.10
CA GLU A 25 6.30 -6.13 -14.98
C GLU A 25 6.41 -5.44 -16.36
N LYS A 26 7.46 -5.76 -17.12
CA LYS A 26 7.66 -5.19 -18.47
C LYS A 26 6.51 -5.55 -19.43
N ARG A 27 6.03 -6.80 -19.38
CA ARG A 27 4.88 -7.23 -20.20
C ARG A 27 3.60 -6.50 -19.80
N ALA A 28 3.33 -6.36 -18.51
CA ALA A 28 2.16 -5.62 -18.03
C ALA A 28 2.20 -4.15 -18.48
N ALA A 29 3.35 -3.48 -18.33
CA ALA A 29 3.55 -2.12 -18.81
C ALA A 29 3.32 -2.01 -20.33
N GLY A 30 3.93 -2.92 -21.12
CA GLY A 30 3.75 -2.94 -22.58
C GLY A 30 2.28 -3.15 -22.98
N TYR A 31 1.56 -4.03 -22.30
CA TYR A 31 0.14 -4.26 -22.54
C TYR A 31 -0.70 -3.02 -22.25
N ILE A 32 -0.47 -2.33 -21.13
CA ILE A 32 -1.18 -1.08 -20.78
C ILE A 32 -0.97 -0.04 -21.87
N ILE A 33 0.28 0.20 -22.29
CA ILE A 33 0.63 1.17 -23.34
C ILE A 33 -0.05 0.82 -24.66
N GLU A 34 -0.02 -0.46 -25.04
CA GLU A 34 -0.70 -0.94 -26.25
C GLU A 34 -2.20 -0.67 -26.19
N LYS A 35 -2.88 -1.00 -25.08
CA LYS A 35 -4.33 -0.83 -24.95
C LYS A 35 -4.76 0.65 -24.89
N LEU A 36 -3.94 1.52 -24.33
CA LEU A 36 -4.17 2.96 -24.42
C LEU A 36 -4.04 3.47 -25.87
N ARG A 37 -3.00 3.00 -26.57
CA ARG A 37 -2.79 3.34 -27.99
C ARG A 37 -3.93 2.84 -28.88
N ASP A 38 -4.44 1.62 -28.66
CA ASP A 38 -5.60 1.07 -29.39
C ASP A 38 -6.85 1.98 -29.24
N LYS A 39 -6.96 2.71 -28.11
CA LYS A 39 -8.00 3.70 -27.84
C LYS A 39 -7.64 5.10 -28.37
N GLY A 40 -6.51 5.26 -29.06
CA GLY A 40 -5.99 6.54 -29.55
C GLY A 40 -5.62 7.49 -28.42
N ILE A 41 -5.07 6.95 -27.33
CA ILE A 41 -4.58 7.70 -26.15
C ILE A 41 -3.07 7.51 -26.08
N ASP A 42 -2.34 8.62 -26.17
CA ASP A 42 -0.90 8.63 -25.96
C ASP A 42 -0.56 8.51 -24.48
N SER A 43 0.48 7.78 -24.20
CA SER A 43 1.01 7.61 -22.85
C SER A 43 2.50 7.91 -22.80
N GLU A 44 2.93 8.46 -21.70
CA GLU A 44 4.32 8.73 -21.38
C GLU A 44 4.82 7.75 -20.31
N GLU A 45 6.06 7.27 -20.49
CA GLU A 45 6.72 6.42 -19.50
C GLU A 45 7.66 7.29 -18.67
N GLU A 46 7.48 7.27 -17.35
CA GLU A 46 8.34 7.97 -16.40
C GLU A 46 9.17 6.99 -15.59
N PRO A 47 10.39 6.68 -16.00
CA PRO A 47 11.28 5.80 -15.24
C PRO A 47 11.77 6.47 -13.95
N PHE A 48 12.05 5.65 -12.93
CA PHE A 48 12.66 6.04 -11.68
C PHE A 48 13.50 4.91 -11.09
N ASP A 49 14.56 5.30 -10.37
CA ASP A 49 15.47 4.36 -9.72
C ASP A 49 14.99 4.02 -8.31
N ILE A 50 15.19 2.78 -7.92
CA ILE A 50 14.84 2.24 -6.61
C ILE A 50 16.13 2.00 -5.84
N LYS A 51 16.46 2.88 -4.90
CA LYS A 51 17.70 2.83 -4.15
C LYS A 51 17.69 1.81 -3.00
N ILE A 52 16.51 1.56 -2.43
CA ILE A 52 16.33 0.64 -1.29
C ILE A 52 14.98 -0.05 -1.39
N VAL A 53 14.90 -1.27 -0.91
CA VAL A 53 13.65 -2.05 -0.86
C VAL A 53 13.22 -2.28 0.59
N PRO A 54 11.90 -2.35 0.88
CA PRO A 54 11.37 -2.36 2.26
C PRO A 54 11.94 -3.48 3.15
N TRP A 55 12.23 -4.63 2.59
CA TRP A 55 12.71 -5.77 3.38
C TRP A 55 14.12 -5.61 3.91
N ILE A 56 14.95 -4.71 3.36
CA ILE A 56 16.30 -4.45 3.90
C ILE A 56 16.20 -3.80 5.28
N PRO A 57 15.63 -2.58 5.43
CA PRO A 57 15.51 -1.94 6.75
C PRO A 57 14.62 -2.73 7.71
N LEU A 58 13.55 -3.38 7.21
CA LEU A 58 12.68 -4.20 8.05
C LEU A 58 13.44 -5.37 8.69
N ARG A 59 14.17 -6.15 7.90
CA ARG A 59 14.97 -7.27 8.42
C ARG A 59 16.08 -6.80 9.36
N THR A 60 16.79 -5.74 8.99
CA THR A 60 17.83 -5.17 9.84
C THR A 60 17.24 -4.74 11.17
N GLY A 61 16.10 -4.05 11.17
CA GLY A 61 15.39 -3.66 12.39
C GLY A 61 14.96 -4.85 13.25
N LEU A 62 14.39 -5.89 12.65
CA LEU A 62 13.99 -7.12 13.36
C LEU A 62 15.18 -7.86 13.96
N ILE A 63 16.29 -8.01 13.22
CA ILE A 63 17.52 -8.64 13.74
C ILE A 63 18.11 -7.80 14.86
N SER A 64 18.18 -6.48 14.71
CA SER A 64 18.63 -5.58 15.79
C SER A 64 17.74 -5.68 17.03
N SER A 65 16.43 -5.86 16.85
CA SER A 65 15.50 -6.08 17.97
C SER A 65 15.81 -7.35 18.76
N ILE A 66 16.21 -8.43 18.10
CA ILE A 66 16.64 -9.67 18.78
C ILE A 66 17.90 -9.41 19.60
N ILE A 67 18.89 -8.73 19.03
CA ILE A 67 20.13 -8.37 19.75
C ILE A 67 19.80 -7.52 20.98
N LEU A 68 18.93 -6.52 20.82
CA LEU A 68 18.49 -5.66 21.93
C LEU A 68 17.73 -6.43 23.02
N LEU A 69 16.89 -7.41 22.65
CA LEU A 69 16.23 -8.29 23.63
C LEU A 69 17.24 -9.13 24.39
N LEU A 70 18.25 -9.70 23.71
CA LEU A 70 19.31 -10.48 24.36
C LEU A 70 20.15 -9.62 25.31
N VAL A 71 20.55 -8.42 24.90
CA VAL A 71 21.24 -7.45 25.77
C VAL A 71 20.36 -7.09 26.95
N GLY A 72 19.07 -6.78 26.73
CA GLY A 72 18.10 -6.49 27.79
C GLY A 72 17.98 -7.64 28.80
N LEU A 73 18.01 -8.89 28.34
CA LEU A 73 18.03 -10.05 29.23
C LEU A 73 19.29 -10.06 30.09
N LEU A 74 20.46 -9.83 29.50
CA LEU A 74 21.77 -9.89 30.21
C LEU A 74 21.87 -8.79 31.30
N ILE A 75 21.38 -7.57 31.01
CA ILE A 75 21.49 -6.47 31.97
C ILE A 75 20.29 -6.38 32.92
N SER A 76 19.27 -7.20 32.74
CA SER A 76 17.98 -7.08 33.46
C SER A 76 18.11 -7.16 34.97
N LYS A 77 19.13 -7.86 35.47
CA LYS A 77 19.38 -8.00 36.93
C LYS A 77 19.63 -6.66 37.60
N ASP A 78 20.43 -5.81 36.97
CA ASP A 78 20.83 -4.52 37.55
C ASP A 78 20.03 -3.34 36.94
N HIS A 79 19.45 -3.53 35.74
CA HIS A 79 18.83 -2.50 34.94
C HIS A 79 17.48 -2.93 34.34
N GLN A 80 16.58 -3.51 35.14
CA GLN A 80 15.29 -4.01 34.68
C GLN A 80 14.42 -2.96 33.95
N TYR A 81 14.47 -1.70 34.38
CA TYR A 81 13.72 -0.63 33.72
C TYR A 81 14.28 -0.25 32.34
N ILE A 82 15.61 -0.35 32.16
CA ILE A 82 16.23 -0.17 30.82
C ILE A 82 15.76 -1.30 29.90
N SER A 83 15.71 -2.53 30.38
CA SER A 83 15.20 -3.68 29.61
C SER A 83 13.72 -3.51 29.24
N ALA A 84 12.90 -3.00 30.17
CA ALA A 84 11.49 -2.68 29.89
C ALA A 84 11.34 -1.58 28.81
N ILE A 85 12.10 -0.49 28.92
CA ILE A 85 12.09 0.60 27.93
C ILE A 85 12.51 0.09 26.56
N THR A 86 13.58 -0.71 26.52
CA THR A 86 14.07 -1.31 25.27
C THR A 86 12.99 -2.18 24.59
N THR A 87 12.34 -3.06 25.36
CA THR A 87 11.25 -3.90 24.85
C THR A 87 10.07 -3.07 24.34
N PHE A 88 9.72 -2.00 25.04
CA PHE A 88 8.68 -1.08 24.63
C PHE A 88 9.03 -0.33 23.33
N ILE A 89 10.29 0.09 23.15
CA ILE A 89 10.78 0.70 21.91
C ILE A 89 10.67 -0.29 20.74
N ILE A 90 11.01 -1.56 20.96
CA ILE A 90 10.85 -2.62 19.94
C ILE A 90 9.37 -2.77 19.54
N LEU A 91 8.46 -2.75 20.50
CA LEU A 91 7.02 -2.80 20.25
C LEU A 91 6.56 -1.60 19.39
N ILE A 92 6.97 -0.39 19.75
CA ILE A 92 6.65 0.81 18.94
C ILE A 92 7.23 0.68 17.53
N GLY A 93 8.47 0.22 17.39
CA GLY A 93 9.10 -0.02 16.08
C GLY A 93 8.34 -1.01 15.22
N LEU A 94 7.88 -2.12 15.80
CA LEU A 94 7.07 -3.13 15.10
C LEU A 94 5.73 -2.56 14.62
N LEU A 95 5.05 -1.78 15.46
CA LEU A 95 3.74 -1.17 15.15
C LEU A 95 3.83 0.05 14.22
N SER A 96 5.03 0.61 14.02
CA SER A 96 5.25 1.82 13.22
C SER A 96 6.12 1.56 11.99
N ALA A 97 6.34 0.30 11.63
CA ALA A 97 7.25 -0.08 10.55
C ALA A 97 6.85 0.50 9.19
N ASP A 98 5.55 0.60 8.89
CA ASP A 98 4.99 1.23 7.70
C ASP A 98 5.25 2.74 7.66
N LYS A 99 5.09 3.44 8.78
CA LYS A 99 5.36 4.88 8.89
C LYS A 99 6.85 5.18 8.74
N LEU A 100 7.69 4.35 9.37
CA LEU A 100 9.14 4.46 9.23
C LEU A 100 9.57 4.22 7.79
N TRP A 101 9.00 3.20 7.13
CA TRP A 101 9.26 2.96 5.71
C TRP A 101 8.86 4.15 4.85
N SER A 102 7.64 4.68 5.03
CA SER A 102 7.16 5.85 4.29
C SER A 102 8.04 7.09 4.49
N PHE A 103 8.66 7.24 5.65
CA PHE A 103 9.64 8.29 5.91
C PHE A 103 10.94 8.02 5.15
N LEU A 104 11.50 6.81 5.25
CA LEU A 104 12.74 6.43 4.57
C LEU A 104 12.60 6.50 3.04
N ALA A 105 11.48 6.04 2.48
CA ALA A 105 11.21 6.10 1.05
C ALA A 105 11.20 7.52 0.49
N GLY A 106 10.88 8.52 1.32
CA GLY A 106 10.93 9.94 0.96
C GLY A 106 12.32 10.58 1.07
N LEU A 107 13.34 9.87 1.58
CA LEU A 107 14.70 10.43 1.74
C LEU A 107 15.54 10.20 0.48
N ASP A 108 16.01 11.29 -0.12
CA ASP A 108 16.90 11.25 -1.30
C ASP A 108 18.33 10.81 -1.01
N LEU A 109 18.72 10.81 0.26
CA LEU A 109 20.11 10.61 0.70
C LEU A 109 20.51 9.14 0.86
N LEU A 110 19.60 8.19 0.57
CA LEU A 110 19.90 6.77 0.71
C LEU A 110 20.85 6.31 -0.41
N PRO A 111 21.88 5.50 -0.06
CA PRO A 111 22.73 4.87 -1.07
C PRO A 111 21.92 3.85 -1.87
N ASP A 112 22.36 3.57 -3.10
CA ASP A 112 21.79 2.47 -3.88
C ASP A 112 22.23 1.13 -3.29
N LEU A 113 21.27 0.43 -2.66
CA LEU A 113 21.44 -0.90 -2.09
C LEU A 113 20.78 -1.99 -2.94
N THR A 114 20.25 -1.63 -4.11
CA THR A 114 19.51 -2.55 -5.00
C THR A 114 20.32 -3.03 -6.19
N GLY A 115 21.44 -2.36 -6.49
CA GLY A 115 22.27 -2.70 -7.65
C GLY A 115 21.65 -2.26 -8.97
N GLY A 116 20.93 -1.14 -9.00
CA GLY A 116 20.33 -0.55 -10.19
C GLY A 116 18.92 -1.05 -10.52
N LEU A 117 18.15 -1.46 -9.52
CA LEU A 117 16.73 -1.76 -9.71
C LEU A 117 15.99 -0.47 -10.09
N SER A 118 15.14 -0.56 -11.11
CA SER A 118 14.30 0.54 -11.57
C SER A 118 12.91 0.07 -11.92
N SER A 119 11.95 0.99 -11.92
CA SER A 119 10.59 0.79 -12.40
C SER A 119 10.15 2.05 -13.15
N LYS A 120 8.88 2.13 -13.56
CA LYS A 120 8.33 3.28 -14.25
C LYS A 120 6.85 3.46 -13.97
N ASN A 121 6.40 4.71 -14.01
CA ASN A 121 4.97 5.02 -14.13
C ASN A 121 4.59 5.15 -15.60
N ILE A 122 3.34 4.84 -15.93
CA ILE A 122 2.74 5.06 -17.25
C ILE A 122 1.66 6.12 -17.06
N ILE A 123 1.81 7.25 -17.74
CA ILE A 123 0.95 8.42 -17.58
C ILE A 123 0.19 8.68 -18.87
N ALA A 124 -1.11 8.74 -18.79
CA ALA A 124 -2.00 9.00 -19.93
C ALA A 124 -2.90 10.20 -19.64
N SER A 125 -2.70 11.30 -20.36
CA SER A 125 -3.58 12.47 -20.31
C SER A 125 -4.80 12.22 -21.19
N ILE A 126 -5.99 12.06 -20.58
CA ILE A 126 -7.22 11.72 -21.28
C ILE A 126 -7.96 12.99 -21.72
N ILE A 127 -8.11 13.94 -20.80
CA ILE A 127 -8.80 15.22 -21.04
C ILE A 127 -7.89 16.34 -20.53
N LYS A 128 -7.75 17.41 -21.33
CA LYS A 128 -6.90 18.57 -21.02
C LYS A 128 -7.72 19.85 -21.02
N GLY A 129 -7.27 20.86 -20.29
CA GLY A 129 -7.77 22.22 -20.33
C GLY A 129 -8.81 22.60 -19.26
N GLY A 130 -9.27 21.65 -18.45
CA GLY A 130 -10.11 21.96 -17.29
C GLY A 130 -9.31 22.54 -16.13
N GLU A 131 -9.94 23.39 -15.31
CA GLU A 131 -9.30 24.03 -14.15
C GLU A 131 -9.01 23.00 -13.03
N ARG A 132 -9.90 22.04 -12.81
CA ARG A 132 -9.73 20.98 -11.82
C ARG A 132 -9.01 19.79 -12.46
N LYS A 133 -7.92 19.39 -11.85
CA LYS A 133 -7.08 18.28 -12.31
C LYS A 133 -7.34 17.07 -11.45
N ILE A 134 -7.78 15.95 -12.03
CA ILE A 134 -7.92 14.69 -11.32
C ILE A 134 -6.97 13.64 -11.90
N TYR A 135 -6.29 12.96 -11.01
CA TYR A 135 -5.39 11.85 -11.30
C TYR A 135 -6.02 10.54 -10.81
N LEU A 136 -6.33 9.65 -11.75
CA LEU A 136 -6.84 8.32 -11.49
C LEU A 136 -5.65 7.35 -11.43
N ILE A 137 -5.50 6.62 -10.35
CA ILE A 137 -4.29 5.83 -10.06
C ILE A 137 -4.65 4.36 -9.87
N ALA A 138 -3.81 3.46 -10.38
CA ALA A 138 -3.76 2.05 -10.01
C ALA A 138 -2.36 1.50 -10.25
N HIS A 139 -1.82 0.71 -9.32
CA HIS A 139 -0.52 0.09 -9.52
C HIS A 139 -0.63 -1.15 -10.40
N TYR A 140 0.42 -1.41 -11.18
CA TYR A 140 0.44 -2.53 -12.10
C TYR A 140 1.48 -3.60 -11.75
N ASP A 141 2.34 -3.38 -10.76
CA ASP A 141 3.22 -4.42 -10.23
C ASP A 141 2.46 -5.39 -9.31
N SER A 142 3.07 -6.49 -8.93
CA SER A 142 2.58 -7.44 -7.93
C SER A 142 3.74 -8.07 -7.19
N LYS A 143 3.51 -8.54 -5.96
CA LYS A 143 4.51 -9.30 -5.20
C LYS A 143 3.91 -10.55 -4.59
N GLY A 144 4.70 -11.60 -4.49
CA GLY A 144 4.42 -12.73 -3.62
C GLY A 144 5.21 -12.64 -2.33
N GLN A 145 4.72 -13.31 -1.30
CA GLN A 145 5.42 -13.43 -0.02
C GLN A 145 5.44 -14.87 0.46
N SER A 146 6.53 -15.26 1.16
CA SER A 146 6.71 -16.64 1.64
C SER A 146 5.74 -17.02 2.78
N ILE A 147 5.15 -16.02 3.45
CA ILE A 147 4.17 -16.18 4.54
C ILE A 147 2.93 -15.38 4.18
N SER A 148 1.74 -16.00 4.31
CA SER A 148 0.47 -15.36 3.95
C SER A 148 0.20 -14.09 4.77
N LEU A 149 -0.62 -13.18 4.23
CA LEU A 149 -1.04 -11.96 4.92
C LEU A 149 -1.67 -12.28 6.28
N THR A 150 -2.57 -13.27 6.34
CA THR A 150 -3.22 -13.71 7.59
C THR A 150 -2.20 -14.11 8.64
N THR A 151 -1.23 -14.95 8.26
CA THR A 151 -0.19 -15.41 9.20
C THR A 151 0.68 -14.25 9.67
N ARG A 152 1.03 -13.31 8.78
CA ARG A 152 1.81 -12.13 9.17
C ARG A 152 1.06 -11.22 10.14
N VAL A 153 -0.22 -10.96 9.89
CA VAL A 153 -1.07 -10.19 10.81
C VAL A 153 -1.14 -10.88 12.17
N LEU A 154 -1.36 -12.19 12.19
CA LEU A 154 -1.40 -12.96 13.43
C LEU A 154 -0.06 -12.88 14.18
N LEU A 155 1.07 -13.02 13.49
CA LEU A 155 2.40 -12.91 14.10
C LEU A 155 2.66 -11.50 14.67
N VAL A 156 2.25 -10.44 13.98
CA VAL A 156 2.39 -9.07 14.49
C VAL A 156 1.54 -8.86 15.73
N VAL A 157 0.27 -9.27 15.71
CA VAL A 157 -0.64 -9.14 16.87
C VAL A 157 -0.11 -9.95 18.05
N THR A 158 0.25 -11.22 17.84
CA THR A 158 0.75 -12.11 18.89
C THR A 158 2.10 -11.61 19.40
N GLY A 159 3.02 -11.19 18.50
CA GLY A 159 4.32 -10.62 18.88
C GLY A 159 4.18 -9.35 19.71
N SER A 160 3.26 -8.47 19.33
CA SER A 160 2.96 -7.25 20.11
C SER A 160 2.45 -7.60 21.51
N PHE A 161 1.56 -8.58 21.62
CA PHE A 161 1.07 -9.06 22.91
C PHE A 161 2.21 -9.59 23.79
N TYR A 162 3.09 -10.44 23.27
CA TYR A 162 4.23 -10.97 24.03
C TYR A 162 5.25 -9.88 24.39
N LEU A 163 5.47 -8.89 23.54
CA LEU A 163 6.34 -7.73 23.87
C LEU A 163 5.74 -6.88 24.99
N VAL A 164 4.42 -6.67 25.02
CA VAL A 164 3.74 -5.99 26.14
C VAL A 164 3.91 -6.80 27.42
N LEU A 165 3.66 -8.10 27.40
CA LEU A 165 3.84 -8.97 28.58
C LEU A 165 5.28 -8.92 29.08
N LEU A 166 6.26 -9.00 28.19
CA LEU A 166 7.69 -8.96 28.53
C LEU A 166 8.05 -7.62 29.17
N THR A 167 7.54 -6.51 28.65
CA THR A 167 7.71 -5.16 29.24
C THR A 167 7.19 -5.14 30.67
N LEU A 168 5.96 -5.62 30.90
CA LEU A 168 5.33 -5.66 32.22
C LEU A 168 6.11 -6.58 33.19
N GLN A 169 6.63 -7.71 32.70
CA GLN A 169 7.45 -8.62 33.51
C GLN A 169 8.77 -7.98 33.94
N TYR A 170 9.43 -7.19 33.10
CA TYR A 170 10.60 -6.41 33.48
C TYR A 170 10.24 -5.35 34.52
N ILE A 171 9.18 -4.58 34.31
CA ILE A 171 8.73 -3.53 35.26
C ILE A 171 8.45 -4.14 36.66
N SER A 172 7.81 -5.30 36.69
CA SER A 172 7.47 -5.97 37.97
C SER A 172 8.66 -6.63 38.66
N GLY A 173 9.85 -6.67 38.02
CA GLY A 173 11.02 -7.37 38.52
C GLY A 173 10.86 -8.89 38.51
N LEU A 174 9.91 -9.43 37.76
CA LEU A 174 9.62 -10.86 37.68
C LEU A 174 10.83 -11.73 37.31
N PRO A 175 11.76 -11.30 36.43
CA PRO A 175 12.96 -12.11 36.12
C PRO A 175 13.78 -12.50 37.35
N HIS A 176 13.72 -11.68 38.42
CA HIS A 176 14.60 -11.80 39.59
C HIS A 176 13.86 -12.17 40.89
N ARG A 177 12.51 -12.31 40.87
CA ARG A 177 11.71 -12.64 42.05
C ARG A 177 11.67 -14.10 42.45
N SER A 178 12.28 -14.99 41.67
CA SER A 178 12.29 -16.43 42.02
C SER A 178 13.30 -16.70 43.10
N GLN A 179 12.86 -17.00 44.33
CA GLN A 179 13.69 -17.53 45.40
C GLN A 179 14.14 -19.00 45.13
N GLN A 180 13.58 -19.67 44.14
CA GLN A 180 13.75 -21.12 43.91
C GLN A 180 14.28 -21.48 42.51
N GLY A 181 14.86 -20.55 41.74
CA GLY A 181 15.44 -20.86 40.44
C GLY A 181 14.87 -20.10 39.24
N ILE A 182 14.81 -20.74 38.10
CA ILE A 182 14.42 -20.13 36.80
C ILE A 182 12.95 -19.76 36.79
N ASN A 183 12.62 -18.50 36.45
CA ASN A 183 11.23 -18.07 36.23
C ASN A 183 10.76 -18.57 34.87
N ILE A 184 10.12 -19.71 34.80
CA ILE A 184 9.66 -20.37 33.56
C ILE A 184 8.74 -19.45 32.75
N GLN A 185 7.84 -18.72 33.40
CA GLN A 185 6.89 -17.83 32.71
C GLN A 185 7.61 -16.70 31.98
N PHE A 186 8.63 -16.10 32.60
CA PHE A 186 9.43 -15.05 31.98
C PHE A 186 10.20 -15.57 30.77
N TYR A 187 10.93 -16.67 30.93
CA TYR A 187 11.71 -17.22 29.82
C TYR A 187 10.83 -17.74 28.67
N PHE A 188 9.63 -18.25 28.97
CA PHE A 188 8.64 -18.59 27.96
C PHE A 188 8.25 -17.37 27.15
N THR A 189 7.84 -16.26 27.82
CA THR A 189 7.46 -15.00 27.16
C THR A 189 8.60 -14.44 26.31
N PHE A 190 9.81 -14.45 26.85
CA PHE A 190 11.03 -14.01 26.15
C PHE A 190 11.28 -14.83 24.89
N SER A 191 11.31 -16.16 25.01
CA SER A 191 11.57 -17.06 23.89
C SER A 191 10.53 -16.93 22.78
N PHE A 192 9.24 -16.82 23.12
CA PHE A 192 8.17 -16.59 22.14
C PHE A 192 8.32 -15.26 21.41
N SER A 193 8.69 -14.18 22.12
CA SER A 193 8.95 -12.88 21.48
C SER A 193 10.08 -13.01 20.46
N VAL A 194 11.18 -13.66 20.81
CA VAL A 194 12.32 -13.88 19.90
C VAL A 194 11.92 -14.73 18.70
N ILE A 195 11.22 -15.85 18.92
CA ILE A 195 10.77 -16.77 17.84
C ILE A 195 9.88 -16.04 16.85
N ILE A 196 8.90 -15.26 17.32
CA ILE A 196 8.01 -14.50 16.45
C ILE A 196 8.79 -13.48 15.61
N ILE A 197 9.73 -12.75 16.22
CA ILE A 197 10.57 -11.78 15.49
C ILE A 197 11.44 -12.51 14.46
N LEU A 198 12.00 -13.68 14.77
CA LEU A 198 12.76 -14.51 13.82
C LEU A 198 11.91 -14.95 12.63
N ILE A 199 10.66 -15.38 12.87
CA ILE A 199 9.74 -15.77 11.81
C ILE A 199 9.42 -14.56 10.93
N LEU A 200 9.13 -13.39 11.50
CA LEU A 200 8.90 -12.17 10.76
C LEU A 200 10.13 -11.74 9.94
N ALA A 201 11.34 -11.85 10.50
CA ALA A 201 12.57 -11.55 9.79
C ALA A 201 12.89 -12.54 8.65
N SER A 202 12.34 -13.76 8.70
CA SER A 202 12.48 -14.78 7.66
C SER A 202 11.56 -14.58 6.45
N VAL A 203 10.58 -13.67 6.51
CA VAL A 203 9.66 -13.39 5.40
C VAL A 203 10.45 -12.96 4.17
N ARG A 204 10.18 -13.59 3.04
CA ARG A 204 10.82 -13.31 1.75
C ARG A 204 9.79 -12.83 0.74
N THR A 205 10.13 -11.78 0.02
CA THR A 205 9.41 -11.36 -1.18
C THR A 205 9.83 -12.24 -2.34
N ASN A 206 8.89 -12.62 -3.19
CA ASN A 206 9.10 -13.44 -4.37
C ASN A 206 8.16 -13.02 -5.50
N ASN A 207 8.36 -13.59 -6.70
CA ASN A 207 7.54 -13.31 -7.86
C ASN A 207 6.54 -14.46 -8.14
N ASN A 208 5.73 -14.84 -7.14
CA ASN A 208 4.81 -15.97 -7.26
C ASN A 208 3.32 -15.57 -7.26
N SER A 209 2.97 -14.33 -6.95
CA SER A 209 1.59 -13.85 -6.97
C SER A 209 1.23 -13.38 -8.36
N PRO A 210 0.14 -13.91 -8.97
CA PRO A 210 -0.40 -13.38 -10.22
C PRO A 210 -0.95 -11.96 -10.07
N GLY A 211 -1.29 -11.51 -8.86
CA GLY A 211 -1.81 -10.18 -8.59
C GLY A 211 -3.14 -9.90 -9.30
N GLY A 212 -4.05 -10.87 -9.30
CA GLY A 212 -5.37 -10.70 -9.90
C GLY A 212 -6.23 -9.73 -9.10
N LEU A 213 -6.27 -9.96 -7.78
CA LEU A 213 -6.97 -9.11 -6.82
C LEU A 213 -6.18 -7.83 -6.52
N ASP A 214 -4.85 -7.95 -6.47
CA ASP A 214 -3.89 -6.93 -6.10
C ASP A 214 -2.79 -6.79 -7.18
N ASN A 215 -2.97 -5.91 -8.18
CA ASN A 215 -4.07 -4.97 -8.38
C ASN A 215 -4.53 -4.96 -9.87
N ALA A 216 -4.47 -6.11 -10.58
CA ALA A 216 -4.84 -6.17 -11.98
C ALA A 216 -6.32 -5.78 -12.21
N GLY A 217 -7.21 -6.04 -11.21
CA GLY A 217 -8.61 -5.63 -11.27
C GLY A 217 -8.77 -4.12 -11.49
N SER A 218 -8.08 -3.31 -10.69
CA SER A 218 -8.11 -1.85 -10.80
C SER A 218 -7.48 -1.34 -12.10
N VAL A 219 -6.39 -1.98 -12.55
CA VAL A 219 -5.76 -1.64 -13.84
C VAL A 219 -6.75 -1.89 -14.99
N GLY A 220 -7.46 -3.03 -14.98
CA GLY A 220 -8.48 -3.35 -15.98
C GLY A 220 -9.61 -2.30 -16.01
N VAL A 221 -10.08 -1.85 -14.85
CA VAL A 221 -11.06 -0.76 -14.74
C VAL A 221 -10.54 0.53 -15.37
N LEU A 222 -9.31 0.94 -15.08
CA LEU A 222 -8.76 2.20 -15.61
C LEU A 222 -8.50 2.13 -17.12
N ILE A 223 -8.08 1.00 -17.66
CA ILE A 223 -7.92 0.83 -19.13
C ILE A 223 -9.29 0.95 -19.82
N GLU A 224 -10.35 0.36 -19.26
CA GLU A 224 -11.69 0.47 -19.84
C GLU A 224 -12.24 1.88 -19.72
N LEU A 225 -12.06 2.52 -18.55
CA LEU A 225 -12.46 3.91 -18.34
C LEU A 225 -11.74 4.88 -19.26
N ALA A 226 -10.47 4.65 -19.61
CA ALA A 226 -9.72 5.55 -20.48
C ALA A 226 -10.44 5.80 -21.81
N GLY A 227 -10.98 4.77 -22.45
CA GLY A 227 -11.76 4.90 -23.69
C GLY A 227 -13.09 5.65 -23.47
N LEU A 228 -13.81 5.31 -22.40
CA LEU A 228 -15.09 5.97 -22.08
C LEU A 228 -14.91 7.46 -21.77
N LEU A 229 -13.86 7.82 -21.04
CA LEU A 229 -13.59 9.21 -20.62
C LEU A 229 -13.21 10.08 -21.81
N LYS A 230 -12.49 9.54 -22.79
CA LYS A 230 -12.12 10.27 -24.01
C LYS A 230 -13.35 10.79 -24.78
N GLU A 231 -14.46 10.05 -24.72
CA GLU A 231 -15.71 10.39 -25.43
C GLU A 231 -16.65 11.28 -24.61
N ARG A 232 -16.35 11.50 -23.31
CA ARG A 232 -17.20 12.31 -22.42
C ARG A 232 -16.87 13.79 -22.50
N PRO A 233 -17.88 14.67 -22.54
CA PRO A 233 -17.70 16.12 -22.68
C PRO A 233 -17.46 16.82 -21.33
N TYR A 234 -16.50 16.37 -20.52
CA TYR A 234 -16.11 17.10 -19.31
C TYR A 234 -15.46 18.44 -19.69
N LYS A 235 -15.98 19.55 -19.16
CA LYS A 235 -15.50 20.89 -19.47
C LYS A 235 -14.66 21.50 -18.35
N GLY A 236 -14.96 21.17 -17.10
CA GLY A 236 -14.26 21.69 -15.93
C GLY A 236 -13.09 20.82 -15.46
N LEU A 237 -12.88 19.63 -16.07
CA LEU A 237 -11.88 18.67 -15.63
C LEU A 237 -10.74 18.50 -16.63
N SER A 238 -9.53 18.40 -16.10
CA SER A 238 -8.40 17.71 -16.74
C SER A 238 -8.24 16.35 -16.07
N ILE A 239 -8.25 15.27 -16.87
CA ILE A 239 -8.21 13.89 -16.36
C ILE A 239 -6.95 13.21 -16.85
N THR A 240 -6.13 12.74 -15.91
CA THR A 240 -4.92 11.96 -16.16
C THR A 240 -5.04 10.62 -15.47
N ILE A 241 -4.68 9.54 -16.15
CA ILE A 241 -4.55 8.20 -15.56
C ILE A 241 -3.07 7.93 -15.34
N ILE A 242 -2.73 7.41 -14.16
CA ILE A 242 -1.39 7.00 -13.78
C ILE A 242 -1.42 5.53 -13.41
N PHE A 243 -0.74 4.69 -14.17
CA PHE A 243 -0.44 3.33 -13.74
C PHE A 243 0.92 3.34 -13.06
N THR A 244 0.91 3.20 -11.75
CA THR A 244 2.11 3.28 -10.91
C THR A 244 2.86 1.96 -10.88
N GLY A 245 4.18 2.02 -10.99
CA GLY A 245 5.06 0.89 -10.72
C GLY A 245 5.59 0.92 -9.29
N ALA A 246 6.03 -0.22 -8.80
CA ALA A 246 6.67 -0.37 -7.50
C ALA A 246 5.84 0.15 -6.30
N GLU A 247 4.52 0.03 -6.37
CA GLU A 247 3.64 0.25 -5.23
C GLU A 247 3.98 -0.75 -4.12
N GLU A 248 4.13 -2.01 -4.49
CA GLU A 248 4.41 -3.15 -3.63
C GLU A 248 5.78 -3.09 -2.94
N LEU A 249 6.63 -2.17 -3.37
CA LEU A 249 7.88 -1.80 -2.71
C LEU A 249 7.73 -0.56 -1.82
N GLY A 250 6.49 -0.16 -1.49
CA GLY A 250 6.17 0.91 -0.57
C GLY A 250 5.83 2.23 -1.24
N LEU A 251 4.93 2.20 -2.23
CA LEU A 251 4.37 3.37 -2.91
C LEU A 251 5.40 4.17 -3.73
N LEU A 252 6.49 3.50 -4.18
CA LEU A 252 7.63 4.23 -4.77
C LEU A 252 7.25 4.96 -6.07
N GLY A 253 6.35 4.39 -6.89
CA GLY A 253 5.84 5.04 -8.08
C GLY A 253 5.06 6.32 -7.77
N ALA A 254 4.17 6.27 -6.78
CA ALA A 254 3.42 7.45 -6.34
C ALA A 254 4.34 8.53 -5.75
N TYR A 255 5.36 8.15 -4.96
CA TYR A 255 6.38 9.09 -4.48
C TYR A 255 7.20 9.68 -5.62
N ALA A 256 7.61 8.88 -6.61
CA ALA A 256 8.38 9.34 -7.76
C ALA A 256 7.58 10.36 -8.59
N PHE A 257 6.29 10.08 -8.85
CA PHE A 257 5.39 11.02 -9.53
C PHE A 257 5.25 12.32 -8.74
N LEU A 258 4.90 12.22 -7.45
CA LEU A 258 4.73 13.40 -6.60
C LEU A 258 5.99 14.28 -6.58
N LYS A 259 7.16 13.67 -6.46
CA LYS A 259 8.44 14.39 -6.45
C LYS A 259 8.70 15.11 -7.77
N ARG A 260 8.49 14.45 -8.90
CA ARG A 260 8.75 14.99 -10.24
C ARG A 260 7.84 16.17 -10.57
N HIS A 261 6.56 16.06 -10.22
CA HIS A 261 5.52 17.04 -10.57
C HIS A 261 5.16 18.00 -9.44
N ARG A 262 5.85 17.96 -8.29
CA ARG A 262 5.46 18.71 -7.08
C ARG A 262 5.24 20.21 -7.31
N HIS A 263 6.02 20.82 -8.18
CA HIS A 263 5.92 22.25 -8.52
C HIS A 263 4.82 22.60 -9.53
N GLU A 264 4.25 21.61 -10.21
CA GLU A 264 3.13 21.77 -11.15
C GLU A 264 1.77 21.50 -10.49
N LEU A 265 1.80 20.85 -9.31
CA LEU A 265 0.61 20.43 -8.57
C LEU A 265 0.19 21.53 -7.58
N ASN A 266 -1.07 21.93 -7.65
CA ASN A 266 -1.69 22.84 -6.69
C ASN A 266 -2.76 22.09 -5.87
N SER A 267 -2.66 22.13 -4.53
CA SER A 267 -3.59 21.45 -3.63
C SER A 267 -5.04 21.94 -3.72
N ASP A 268 -5.26 23.14 -4.26
CA ASP A 268 -6.60 23.73 -4.35
C ASP A 268 -7.42 23.14 -5.49
N ASN A 269 -6.74 22.64 -6.54
CA ASN A 269 -7.41 22.14 -7.74
C ASN A 269 -6.93 20.77 -8.24
N CYS A 270 -5.98 20.13 -7.54
CA CYS A 270 -5.50 18.79 -7.88
C CYS A 270 -6.09 17.75 -6.91
N TYR A 271 -6.64 16.68 -7.47
CA TYR A 271 -7.31 15.58 -6.78
C TYR A 271 -6.71 14.24 -7.19
N PHE A 272 -6.59 13.31 -6.23
CA PHE A 272 -6.00 11.99 -6.47
C PHE A 272 -6.97 10.89 -6.05
N LEU A 273 -7.35 10.04 -7.00
CA LEU A 273 -8.26 8.92 -6.79
C LEU A 273 -7.55 7.62 -7.18
N ASN A 274 -7.18 6.84 -6.20
CA ASN A 274 -6.57 5.54 -6.39
C ASN A 274 -7.63 4.43 -6.38
N LEU A 275 -7.45 3.42 -7.22
CA LEU A 275 -8.20 2.17 -7.19
C LEU A 275 -7.26 1.06 -6.73
N ASP A 276 -7.68 0.32 -5.69
CA ASP A 276 -6.81 -0.71 -5.12
C ASP A 276 -7.66 -1.82 -4.49
N GLY A 277 -7.54 -3.04 -5.03
CA GLY A 277 -8.31 -4.18 -4.60
C GLY A 277 -9.80 -4.09 -4.95
N VAL A 278 -10.17 -3.48 -6.08
CA VAL A 278 -11.57 -3.44 -6.54
C VAL A 278 -12.00 -4.80 -7.11
N GLY A 279 -13.27 -5.16 -6.94
CA GLY A 279 -13.79 -6.46 -7.40
C GLY A 279 -13.37 -7.65 -6.54
N VAL A 280 -12.73 -7.43 -5.39
CA VAL A 280 -12.28 -8.51 -4.47
C VAL A 280 -13.46 -9.14 -3.69
N GLY A 281 -14.67 -8.64 -3.92
CA GLY A 281 -15.86 -9.01 -3.16
C GLY A 281 -16.08 -8.14 -1.93
N GLY A 282 -17.29 -8.21 -1.40
CA GLY A 282 -17.75 -7.31 -0.36
C GLY A 282 -18.12 -5.92 -0.91
N ARG A 283 -18.51 -5.02 -0.03
CA ARG A 283 -18.92 -3.67 -0.43
C ARG A 283 -17.72 -2.80 -0.73
N LEU A 284 -17.81 -1.99 -1.75
CA LEU A 284 -16.82 -0.96 -2.05
C LEU A 284 -16.70 0.00 -0.85
N LYS A 285 -15.48 0.34 -0.51
CA LYS A 285 -15.09 1.21 0.61
C LYS A 285 -14.26 2.38 0.12
N GLN A 286 -14.23 3.41 0.93
CA GLN A 286 -13.39 4.57 0.73
C GLN A 286 -12.30 4.61 1.81
N PHE A 287 -11.07 4.92 1.43
CA PHE A 287 -9.90 5.07 2.31
C PHE A 287 -9.33 6.48 2.14
N GLY A 288 -8.77 7.03 3.20
CA GLY A 288 -8.15 8.36 3.20
C GLY A 288 -8.77 9.30 4.22
N LYS A 289 -7.98 10.21 4.76
CA LYS A 289 -8.38 11.22 5.74
C LYS A 289 -8.80 12.54 5.10
N ARG A 290 -8.37 12.78 3.87
CA ARG A 290 -8.69 13.98 3.07
C ARG A 290 -9.34 13.58 1.74
N PRO A 291 -10.55 12.98 1.78
CA PRO A 291 -11.18 12.50 0.56
C PRO A 291 -11.56 13.65 -0.37
N ILE A 292 -11.71 13.34 -1.66
CA ILE A 292 -12.27 14.24 -2.66
C ILE A 292 -13.72 14.55 -2.28
N PHE A 293 -14.49 13.49 -2.03
CA PHE A 293 -15.85 13.52 -1.49
C PHE A 293 -16.03 12.33 -0.54
N GLN A 294 -16.98 12.45 0.37
CA GLN A 294 -17.45 11.28 1.11
C GLN A 294 -18.60 10.64 0.31
N VAL A 295 -18.27 9.66 -0.51
CA VAL A 295 -19.21 8.96 -1.39
C VAL A 295 -19.56 7.55 -0.91
N LEU A 296 -18.77 7.00 0.00
CA LEU A 296 -18.87 5.64 0.53
C LEU A 296 -18.56 5.62 2.03
N PRO A 297 -18.93 4.53 2.74
CA PRO A 297 -18.46 4.32 4.10
C PRO A 297 -16.92 4.33 4.16
N VAL A 298 -16.37 5.15 5.05
CA VAL A 298 -14.92 5.25 5.24
C VAL A 298 -14.43 4.03 6.00
N PHE A 299 -13.43 3.36 5.45
CA PHE A 299 -12.74 2.28 6.14
C PHE A 299 -11.50 2.86 6.84
N PRO A 300 -11.28 2.55 8.14
CA PRO A 300 -10.14 3.08 8.85
C PRO A 300 -8.84 2.55 8.26
N MET A 301 -7.86 3.43 8.07
CA MET A 301 -6.50 3.02 7.71
C MET A 301 -5.86 2.30 8.89
N VAL A 302 -5.63 1.01 8.73
CA VAL A 302 -4.94 0.19 9.72
C VAL A 302 -3.44 0.13 9.42
N THR A 303 -2.65 -0.09 10.46
CA THR A 303 -1.19 -0.26 10.32
C THR A 303 -0.86 -1.37 9.32
N GLY A 304 0.03 -1.08 8.38
CA GLY A 304 0.44 -2.01 7.32
C GLY A 304 -0.43 -1.98 6.06
N LEU A 305 -1.54 -1.23 6.05
CA LEU A 305 -2.30 -0.97 4.83
C LEU A 305 -1.69 0.25 4.13
N MET A 306 -1.09 0.03 2.98
CA MET A 306 -0.46 1.06 2.15
C MET A 306 -1.21 1.13 0.82
N MET A 307 -1.46 2.33 0.32
CA MET A 307 -2.16 2.60 -0.92
C MET A 307 -1.63 3.88 -1.57
N ASP A 308 -1.61 3.97 -2.88
CA ASP A 308 -0.97 5.06 -3.63
C ASP A 308 -1.58 6.46 -3.41
N HIS A 309 -2.73 6.60 -2.75
CA HIS A 309 -3.22 7.92 -2.35
C HIS A 309 -2.42 8.56 -1.19
N LEU A 310 -1.75 7.75 -0.36
CA LEU A 310 -1.09 8.21 0.88
C LEU A 310 0.02 9.26 0.68
N PRO A 311 0.92 9.15 -0.32
CA PRO A 311 1.91 10.20 -0.58
C PRO A 311 1.28 11.56 -0.86
N PHE A 312 0.20 11.58 -1.63
CA PHE A 312 -0.51 12.81 -1.99
C PHE A 312 -1.28 13.39 -0.80
N GLU A 313 -1.95 12.54 0.00
CA GLU A 313 -2.62 12.97 1.23
C GLU A 313 -1.62 13.61 2.21
N LYS A 314 -0.45 12.99 2.41
CA LYS A 314 0.63 13.53 3.26
C LYS A 314 1.17 14.86 2.74
N ALA A 315 1.19 15.05 1.43
CA ALA A 315 1.61 16.30 0.79
C ALA A 315 0.53 17.41 0.82
N GLY A 316 -0.64 17.12 1.41
CA GLY A 316 -1.71 18.10 1.63
C GLY A 316 -2.80 18.10 0.58
N PHE A 317 -2.76 17.22 -0.41
CA PHE A 317 -3.79 17.11 -1.44
C PHE A 317 -5.04 16.39 -0.94
N ARG A 318 -6.17 16.61 -1.60
CA ARG A 318 -7.34 15.75 -1.47
C ARG A 318 -7.08 14.46 -2.24
N ALA A 319 -6.96 13.38 -1.48
CA ALA A 319 -6.61 12.08 -2.01
C ALA A 319 -7.38 10.97 -1.29
N MET A 320 -7.80 9.97 -2.05
CA MET A 320 -8.49 8.81 -1.49
C MET A 320 -8.29 7.58 -2.37
N SER A 321 -8.51 6.40 -1.78
CA SER A 321 -8.61 5.14 -2.52
C SER A 321 -10.02 4.58 -2.46
N LEU A 322 -10.41 3.89 -3.51
CA LEU A 322 -11.55 2.98 -3.54
C LEU A 322 -11.04 1.55 -3.58
N GLY A 323 -11.60 0.70 -2.75
CA GLY A 323 -11.23 -0.71 -2.70
C GLY A 323 -12.26 -1.54 -1.94
N CYS A 324 -12.14 -2.85 -2.01
CA CYS A 324 -12.99 -3.80 -1.31
C CYS A 324 -12.18 -4.54 -0.23
N VAL A 325 -12.85 -4.91 0.86
CA VAL A 325 -12.28 -5.77 1.89
C VAL A 325 -13.21 -6.95 2.10
N SER A 326 -12.71 -8.14 1.87
CA SER A 326 -13.43 -9.41 2.07
C SER A 326 -12.49 -10.50 2.56
N SER A 327 -12.98 -11.70 2.76
CA SER A 327 -12.13 -12.87 3.04
C SER A 327 -11.14 -13.17 1.92
N LYS A 328 -11.45 -12.79 0.67
CA LYS A 328 -10.55 -12.96 -0.48
C LYS A 328 -9.31 -12.05 -0.38
N THR A 329 -9.39 -10.90 0.30
CA THR A 329 -8.25 -10.00 0.55
C THR A 329 -7.08 -10.72 1.23
N PHE A 330 -7.34 -11.76 2.02
CA PHE A 330 -6.26 -12.54 2.64
C PHE A 330 -5.50 -13.46 1.69
N LYS A 331 -5.91 -13.55 0.42
CA LYS A 331 -5.22 -14.31 -0.63
C LYS A 331 -4.20 -13.48 -1.42
N ILE A 332 -4.23 -12.14 -1.28
CA ILE A 332 -3.22 -11.28 -1.91
C ILE A 332 -1.81 -11.68 -1.48
N HIS A 333 -0.82 -11.39 -2.31
CA HIS A 333 0.58 -11.75 -2.10
C HIS A 333 0.85 -13.26 -2.05
N THR A 334 -0.07 -14.08 -2.55
CA THR A 334 0.09 -15.54 -2.66
C THR A 334 -0.18 -16.03 -4.08
N LYS A 335 0.08 -17.30 -4.35
CA LYS A 335 -0.27 -17.94 -5.63
C LYS A 335 -1.78 -17.99 -5.89
N GLU A 336 -2.59 -17.77 -4.86
CA GLU A 336 -4.05 -17.78 -4.92
C GLU A 336 -4.64 -16.41 -5.25
N ASP A 337 -3.83 -15.40 -5.44
CA ASP A 337 -4.24 -14.07 -5.90
C ASP A 337 -4.57 -14.10 -7.40
N ARG A 338 -5.70 -14.72 -7.75
CA ARG A 338 -6.04 -15.09 -9.14
C ARG A 338 -7.27 -14.35 -9.62
N VAL A 339 -7.36 -14.23 -10.95
CA VAL A 339 -8.47 -13.54 -11.65
C VAL A 339 -9.83 -14.16 -11.41
N ASP A 340 -9.92 -15.49 -11.26
CA ASP A 340 -11.18 -16.22 -11.02
C ASP A 340 -11.83 -15.91 -9.66
N LEU A 341 -11.14 -15.22 -8.80
CA LEU A 341 -11.66 -14.73 -7.52
C LEU A 341 -12.31 -13.34 -7.61
N LEU A 342 -12.08 -12.60 -8.70
CA LEU A 342 -12.71 -11.30 -8.90
C LEU A 342 -14.20 -11.44 -9.19
N GLU A 343 -14.96 -10.47 -8.72
CA GLU A 343 -16.38 -10.33 -8.97
C GLU A 343 -16.60 -9.26 -10.06
N PRO A 344 -17.08 -9.63 -11.26
CA PRO A 344 -17.29 -8.68 -12.35
C PRO A 344 -18.19 -7.50 -11.96
N GLU A 345 -19.20 -7.75 -11.14
CA GLU A 345 -20.11 -6.72 -10.62
C GLU A 345 -19.37 -5.68 -9.76
N GLY A 346 -18.39 -6.11 -8.96
CA GLY A 346 -17.55 -5.21 -8.16
C GLY A 346 -16.59 -4.37 -9.03
N ILE A 347 -16.14 -4.91 -10.16
CA ILE A 347 -15.38 -4.17 -11.17
C ILE A 347 -16.25 -3.06 -11.79
N GLU A 348 -17.50 -3.40 -12.17
CA GLU A 348 -18.46 -2.44 -12.71
C GLU A 348 -18.82 -1.36 -11.69
N GLU A 349 -19.11 -1.76 -10.44
CA GLU A 349 -19.42 -0.83 -9.33
C GLU A 349 -18.30 0.19 -9.12
N ALA A 350 -17.05 -0.26 -9.10
CA ALA A 350 -15.89 0.61 -8.94
C ALA A 350 -15.79 1.63 -10.09
N GLY A 351 -15.92 1.18 -11.33
CA GLY A 351 -15.88 2.07 -12.49
C GLY A 351 -17.04 3.07 -12.51
N MET A 352 -18.25 2.65 -12.14
CA MET A 352 -19.41 3.56 -12.03
C MET A 352 -19.20 4.58 -10.92
N LYS A 353 -18.58 4.19 -9.79
CA LYS A 353 -18.26 5.12 -8.70
C LYS A 353 -17.22 6.16 -9.11
N VAL A 354 -16.21 5.77 -9.89
CA VAL A 354 -15.26 6.73 -10.49
C VAL A 354 -16.00 7.76 -11.35
N LEU A 355 -16.90 7.31 -12.23
CA LEU A 355 -17.69 8.22 -13.08
C LEU A 355 -18.56 9.17 -12.25
N GLU A 356 -19.22 8.68 -11.20
CA GLU A 356 -20.00 9.54 -10.27
C GLU A 356 -19.13 10.63 -9.64
N ILE A 357 -17.91 10.30 -9.19
CA ILE A 357 -16.98 11.27 -8.62
C ILE A 357 -16.57 12.32 -9.65
N LEU A 358 -16.27 11.89 -10.87
CA LEU A 358 -15.91 12.80 -11.96
C LEU A 358 -17.06 13.75 -12.33
N ASP A 359 -18.28 13.22 -12.45
CA ASP A 359 -19.47 14.00 -12.76
C ASP A 359 -19.74 15.08 -11.68
N ARG A 360 -19.56 14.73 -10.39
CA ARG A 360 -19.67 15.68 -9.28
C ARG A 360 -18.56 16.73 -9.29
N LEU A 361 -17.32 16.32 -9.60
CA LEU A 361 -16.21 17.27 -9.72
C LEU A 361 -16.42 18.25 -10.89
N ASP A 362 -16.92 17.78 -12.04
CA ASP A 362 -17.17 18.64 -13.20
C ASP A 362 -18.24 19.70 -12.91
N GLN A 363 -19.26 19.35 -12.12
CA GLN A 363 -20.33 20.25 -11.69
C GLN A 363 -19.89 21.28 -10.62
N GLY A 364 -18.68 21.21 -10.11
CA GLY A 364 -18.18 22.14 -9.10
C GLY A 364 -18.70 21.87 -7.67
N SER A 365 -19.30 20.71 -7.43
CA SER A 365 -19.92 20.33 -6.14
C SER A 365 -18.90 19.97 -5.03
N VAL A 366 -17.75 20.63 -4.99
CA VAL A 366 -16.81 20.44 -3.88
C VAL A 366 -17.34 21.19 -2.67
N ASP A 367 -17.86 20.48 -1.66
CA ASP A 367 -18.32 21.08 -0.42
C ASP A 367 -17.14 21.68 0.38
N PRO A 368 -17.10 23.01 0.58
CA PRO A 368 -16.06 23.67 1.37
C PRO A 368 -16.06 23.22 2.84
N ASN A 369 -17.19 22.70 3.35
CA ASN A 369 -17.35 22.37 4.78
C ASN A 369 -16.81 21.00 5.19
N THR A 370 -16.38 20.16 4.27
CA THR A 370 -15.73 18.88 4.60
C THR A 370 -14.38 19.08 5.35
N GLN A 371 -13.88 20.31 5.43
CA GLN A 371 -12.63 20.63 6.16
C GLN A 371 -12.77 20.65 7.69
N LEU A 372 -13.97 20.82 8.24
CA LEU A 372 -14.14 21.10 9.69
C LEU A 372 -14.53 19.88 10.54
N GLN A 373 -14.92 18.76 9.96
CA GLN A 373 -15.37 17.58 10.74
C GLN A 373 -14.26 16.60 11.17
N PHE A 374 -13.02 16.82 10.78
CA PHE A 374 -11.90 15.92 11.11
C PHE A 374 -10.85 16.52 12.05
N LEU A 375 -11.15 17.66 12.71
CA LEU A 375 -10.28 18.29 13.73
C LEU A 375 -10.77 18.08 15.17
N LEU A 376 -11.74 17.18 15.40
CA LEU A 376 -12.18 16.79 16.76
C LEU A 376 -11.89 15.28 16.96
#